data_9c73ea75675fd3faaf5d98d860eaf141
#
_entry.id   9c73ea75675fd3faaf5d98d860eaf141
#
_cell.length_a   1.000
_cell.length_b   1.000
_cell.length_c   1.000
_cell.angle_alpha   90.00
_cell.angle_beta   90.00
_cell.angle_gamma   90.00
#
_symmetry.space_group_name_H-M   'P 1'
#
loop_
_entity.id
_entity.type
_entity.pdbx_description
1 polymer ?
#
loop_
_entity_poly.entity_id
_entity_poly.type
_entity_poly.pdbx_seq_one_letter_code
_entity_poly.pdbx_strand_id
1 'polypeptide(L)'
;MWMVLSSSPQTQIHNTITTQTCCHHLQSKPKTTRITFPFKLKCQQQEQHQQSNSSLKPKTQDDGIPIEDVKTLAKFKSRHNYIRVLEVSRKADHPFRGSRLLLLDNPGNIHSISFLFKTLTNTYFDVFATIPPIIPNGPIAVLGFGAGSTARILLNLYPDTVVHGWELDPSVIEVAREYFNLSKIERENKQRLFVYVGNALTASLEGGFSGILVDLFSEGSLIPELQEAATWEKLRKSLKKGGRIMVNVGGSCVEAEDKVRDGNVVMEETLKAMRMVFGEKLFVLRLGNRGDDSSLALTGDFPEIETWKNKLPSSLRCYVGLWKPYSG
;
A
#
# COMPACT_ATOMS: atom_id res chain seq x y z
N MET A 1 -52.09 -1.47 34.69
CA MET A 1 -52.08 -2.42 35.83
C MET A 1 -50.63 -2.81 36.03
N TRP A 2 -49.98 -2.05 36.83
CA TRP A 2 -49.41 -2.29 38.14
C TRP A 2 -48.35 -3.39 38.14
N MET A 3 -47.08 -2.95 38.32
CA MET A 3 -46.18 -3.07 39.50
C MET A 3 -45.44 -4.43 39.53
N VAL A 4 -44.15 -4.57 39.93
CA VAL A 4 -43.42 -3.98 41.06
C VAL A 4 -41.90 -4.17 40.83
N LEU A 5 -41.13 -3.25 41.33
CA LEU A 5 -39.70 -3.19 41.60
C LEU A 5 -39.18 -4.31 42.52
N SER A 6 -37.95 -4.75 42.37
CA SER A 6 -37.14 -5.12 43.53
C SER A 6 -35.67 -4.83 43.32
N SER A 7 -35.11 -4.15 44.28
CA SER A 7 -33.77 -3.60 44.43
C SER A 7 -32.87 -4.52 45.27
N SER A 8 -31.54 -4.36 45.05
CA SER A 8 -30.43 -4.41 46.02
C SER A 8 -29.64 -5.72 46.16
N PRO A 9 -28.41 -5.71 46.70
CA PRO A 9 -27.56 -4.59 47.15
C PRO A 9 -26.10 -4.57 46.67
N GLN A 10 -25.49 -3.42 46.88
CA GLN A 10 -24.04 -3.16 46.79
C GLN A 10 -23.27 -3.87 47.90
N THR A 11 -22.08 -4.38 47.55
CA THR A 11 -21.08 -4.73 48.57
C THR A 11 -19.79 -3.95 48.25
N GLN A 12 -19.51 -2.99 49.11
CA GLN A 12 -18.21 -2.31 49.19
C GLN A 12 -17.23 -3.24 49.90
N ILE A 13 -16.04 -3.37 49.35
CA ILE A 13 -14.88 -3.90 50.06
C ILE A 13 -13.79 -2.82 50.07
N HIS A 14 -13.60 -2.27 51.26
CA HIS A 14 -12.39 -1.52 51.60
C HIS A 14 -11.21 -2.46 51.71
N ASN A 15 -10.08 -2.10 51.13
CA ASN A 15 -8.78 -2.63 51.56
C ASN A 15 -7.75 -1.53 51.69
N THR A 16 -7.17 -1.54 52.82
CA THR A 16 -6.28 -0.61 53.48
C THR A 16 -4.87 -0.66 52.86
N ILE A 17 -4.29 0.52 52.78
CA ILE A 17 -2.92 0.79 52.35
C ILE A 17 -1.96 0.32 53.45
N THR A 18 -0.90 -0.39 53.07
CA THR A 18 0.32 -0.50 53.90
C THR A 18 1.52 -0.11 53.02
N THR A 19 2.13 0.97 53.38
CA THR A 19 3.41 1.49 52.88
C THR A 19 4.55 0.64 53.37
N GLN A 20 5.43 0.21 52.46
CA GLN A 20 6.82 -0.12 52.79
C GLN A 20 7.77 0.41 51.72
N THR A 21 8.58 1.37 52.13
CA THR A 21 9.67 1.99 51.44
C THR A 21 10.89 1.06 51.41
N CYS A 22 11.45 0.78 50.26
CA CYS A 22 12.86 0.40 50.15
C CYS A 22 13.42 0.88 48.82
N CYS A 23 14.35 1.81 48.92
CA CYS A 23 15.18 2.32 47.85
C CYS A 23 16.18 1.27 47.35
N HIS A 24 16.19 0.96 46.07
CA HIS A 24 17.43 0.63 45.38
C HIS A 24 17.36 1.15 43.94
N HIS A 25 18.21 2.13 43.67
CA HIS A 25 18.50 2.68 42.34
C HIS A 25 19.13 1.61 41.47
N LEU A 26 18.44 1.27 40.39
CA LEU A 26 19.05 0.75 39.15
C LEU A 26 18.28 1.37 38.00
N GLN A 27 18.87 2.40 37.40
CA GLN A 27 18.38 3.02 36.15
C GLN A 27 18.60 2.03 35.01
N SER A 28 17.60 1.23 34.68
CA SER A 28 17.49 0.58 33.40
C SER A 28 16.82 1.55 32.43
N LYS A 29 17.54 1.96 31.38
CA LYS A 29 16.97 2.72 30.27
C LYS A 29 15.76 1.94 29.72
N PRO A 30 14.59 2.58 29.45
CA PRO A 30 13.47 1.92 28.86
C PRO A 30 13.86 1.36 27.47
N LYS A 31 13.63 0.08 27.24
CA LYS A 31 13.75 -0.53 25.93
C LYS A 31 12.65 0.08 25.04
N THR A 32 13.05 0.92 24.09
CA THR A 32 12.11 1.49 23.10
C THR A 32 11.59 0.37 22.22
N THR A 33 10.30 0.09 22.34
CA THR A 33 9.64 -0.87 21.45
C THR A 33 9.37 -0.19 20.12
N ARG A 34 9.74 -0.81 19.02
CA ARG A 34 9.55 -0.28 17.66
C ARG A 34 8.60 -1.16 16.87
N ILE A 35 7.80 -0.55 16.01
CA ILE A 35 6.96 -1.24 15.04
C ILE A 35 7.77 -1.33 13.74
N THR A 36 8.13 -2.55 13.33
CA THR A 36 8.88 -2.80 12.10
C THR A 36 7.90 -2.93 10.94
N PHE A 37 8.15 -2.23 9.85
CA PHE A 37 7.41 -2.36 8.60
C PHE A 37 8.35 -2.88 7.52
N PRO A 38 7.92 -3.79 6.63
CA PRO A 38 8.78 -4.39 5.62
C PRO A 38 9.18 -3.45 4.47
N PHE A 39 8.90 -2.15 4.55
CA PHE A 39 9.18 -1.20 3.49
C PHE A 39 10.42 -0.35 3.74
N LYS A 40 11.46 -0.55 2.91
CA LYS A 40 12.63 0.35 2.75
C LYS A 40 12.60 1.00 1.39
N LEU A 41 12.35 2.30 1.34
CA LEU A 41 12.52 3.09 0.12
C LEU A 41 13.63 4.13 0.30
N LYS A 42 14.70 3.99 -0.49
CA LYS A 42 15.63 5.09 -0.79
C LYS A 42 15.56 5.39 -2.27
N CYS A 43 14.87 6.45 -2.65
CA CYS A 43 15.14 7.16 -3.89
C CYS A 43 16.35 8.07 -3.62
N GLN A 44 17.52 7.72 -4.15
CA GLN A 44 18.69 8.60 -4.09
C GLN A 44 18.50 9.72 -5.11
N GLN A 45 18.19 10.92 -4.64
CA GLN A 45 18.56 12.13 -5.36
C GLN A 45 20.08 12.25 -5.26
N GLN A 46 20.77 12.18 -6.41
CA GLN A 46 22.16 12.59 -6.50
C GLN A 46 22.24 14.11 -6.33
N GLU A 47 22.49 14.56 -5.12
CA GLU A 47 23.06 15.88 -4.87
C GLU A 47 24.55 15.70 -4.58
N GLN A 48 25.38 16.20 -5.52
CA GLN A 48 26.79 16.45 -5.28
C GLN A 48 26.90 17.56 -4.22
N HIS A 49 27.37 17.23 -3.02
CA HIS A 49 28.03 18.19 -2.15
C HIS A 49 29.06 17.52 -1.26
N GLN A 50 30.29 17.95 -1.49
CA GLN A 50 31.49 18.11 -0.67
C GLN A 50 31.58 17.41 0.70
N GLN A 51 32.68 16.67 0.79
CA GLN A 51 33.27 16.09 2.00
C GLN A 51 33.41 17.10 3.16
N SER A 52 32.91 16.71 4.32
CA SER A 52 33.48 17.09 5.59
C SER A 52 33.56 15.87 6.51
N ASN A 53 34.75 15.51 6.92
CA ASN A 53 35.09 14.46 7.85
C ASN A 53 34.45 14.69 9.22
N SER A 54 33.58 13.81 9.66
CA SER A 54 33.36 13.51 11.06
C SER A 54 33.04 12.03 11.22
N SER A 55 33.84 11.32 12.02
CA SER A 55 33.77 9.93 12.38
C SER A 55 32.46 9.64 13.14
N LEU A 56 31.40 9.22 12.44
CA LEU A 56 30.18 8.67 13.01
C LEU A 56 30.17 7.15 12.77
N LYS A 57 30.12 6.39 13.87
CA LYS A 57 29.88 4.95 13.86
C LYS A 57 28.68 4.62 12.96
N PRO A 58 28.71 3.53 12.16
CA PRO A 58 27.54 3.11 11.38
C PRO A 58 26.40 2.80 12.36
N LYS A 59 25.35 3.62 12.32
CA LYS A 59 24.07 3.27 12.94
C LYS A 59 23.56 2.02 12.20
N THR A 60 23.46 0.91 12.90
CA THR A 60 22.63 -0.22 12.46
C THR A 60 21.23 0.34 12.23
N GLN A 61 20.78 0.31 10.99
CA GLN A 61 19.52 0.92 10.55
C GLN A 61 18.39 0.03 11.03
N ASP A 62 17.83 0.37 12.19
CA ASP A 62 16.60 -0.19 12.71
C ASP A 62 15.46 0.60 12.05
N ASP A 63 14.77 -0.02 11.09
CA ASP A 63 13.82 0.66 10.20
C ASP A 63 12.40 0.76 10.78
N GLY A 64 12.21 0.42 12.05
CA GLY A 64 10.91 0.52 12.73
C GLY A 64 10.59 1.95 13.16
N ILE A 65 9.29 2.31 13.12
CA ILE A 65 8.81 3.55 13.71
C ILE A 65 8.74 3.36 15.24
N PRO A 66 9.33 4.25 16.05
CA PRO A 66 9.17 4.22 17.51
C PRO A 66 7.68 4.19 17.91
N ILE A 67 7.32 3.36 18.88
CA ILE A 67 5.92 3.20 19.27
C ILE A 67 5.31 4.49 19.83
N GLU A 68 6.12 5.32 20.45
CA GLU A 68 5.76 6.65 20.95
C GLU A 68 5.40 7.64 19.84
N ASP A 69 5.87 7.38 18.62
CA ASP A 69 5.57 8.18 17.43
C ASP A 69 4.36 7.67 16.64
N VAL A 70 3.71 6.60 17.10
CA VAL A 70 2.57 6.00 16.40
C VAL A 70 1.32 6.04 17.28
N LYS A 71 0.25 6.65 16.75
CA LYS A 71 -1.10 6.65 17.35
C LYS A 71 -2.01 5.70 16.59
N THR A 72 -2.61 4.73 17.29
CA THR A 72 -3.69 3.92 16.73
C THR A 72 -4.99 4.73 16.72
N LEU A 73 -5.56 4.95 15.53
CA LEU A 73 -6.83 5.65 15.33
C LEU A 73 -8.01 4.69 15.33
N ALA A 74 -7.85 3.51 14.70
CA ALA A 74 -8.85 2.45 14.69
C ALA A 74 -8.15 1.08 14.70
N LYS A 75 -8.81 0.09 15.34
CA LYS A 75 -8.34 -1.29 15.43
C LYS A 75 -9.52 -2.22 15.65
N PHE A 76 -9.88 -3.02 14.66
CA PHE A 76 -10.97 -3.98 14.76
C PHE A 76 -10.88 -5.07 13.69
N LYS A 77 -11.64 -6.14 13.85
CA LYS A 77 -11.76 -7.23 12.87
C LYS A 77 -13.04 -7.03 12.05
N SER A 78 -12.93 -6.94 10.74
CA SER A 78 -14.03 -6.99 9.81
C SER A 78 -14.32 -8.44 9.36
N ARG A 79 -15.18 -8.60 8.36
CA ARG A 79 -15.42 -9.92 7.76
C ARG A 79 -14.20 -10.47 7.02
N HIS A 80 -13.39 -9.59 6.42
CA HIS A 80 -12.30 -9.97 5.51
C HIS A 80 -10.92 -9.64 6.05
N ASN A 81 -10.81 -8.66 6.97
CA ASN A 81 -9.54 -8.08 7.35
C ASN A 81 -9.40 -7.86 8.86
N TYR A 82 -8.16 -7.77 9.32
CA TYR A 82 -7.83 -7.19 10.61
C TYR A 82 -7.38 -5.74 10.42
N ILE A 83 -8.33 -4.83 10.51
CA ILE A 83 -8.14 -3.42 10.16
C ILE A 83 -7.42 -2.70 11.29
N ARG A 84 -6.32 -2.02 10.96
CA ARG A 84 -5.64 -1.07 11.84
C ARG A 84 -5.38 0.21 11.08
N VAL A 85 -5.73 1.34 11.68
CA VAL A 85 -5.40 2.68 11.17
C VAL A 85 -4.42 3.31 12.14
N LEU A 86 -3.25 3.64 11.63
CA LEU A 86 -2.18 4.26 12.40
C LEU A 86 -1.91 5.67 11.88
N GLU A 87 -1.62 6.60 12.79
CA GLU A 87 -1.12 7.94 12.46
C GLU A 87 0.30 8.06 12.98
N VAL A 88 1.21 8.42 12.09
CA VAL A 88 2.62 8.63 12.41
C VAL A 88 2.84 10.09 12.76
N SER A 89 3.49 10.33 13.88
CA SER A 89 3.83 11.68 14.36
C SER A 89 4.57 12.49 13.28
N ARG A 90 4.25 13.78 13.17
CA ARG A 90 5.00 14.70 12.30
C ARG A 90 6.44 14.91 12.78
N LYS A 91 6.71 14.61 14.05
CA LYS A 91 8.01 14.75 14.70
C LYS A 91 8.85 13.48 14.63
N ALA A 92 8.27 12.38 14.15
CA ALA A 92 8.99 11.11 14.00
C ALA A 92 10.21 11.27 13.09
N ASP A 93 11.33 10.68 13.50
CA ASP A 93 12.51 10.55 12.65
C ASP A 93 12.36 9.32 11.73
N HIS A 94 11.38 9.39 10.84
CA HIS A 94 11.03 8.30 9.93
C HIS A 94 10.47 8.83 8.61
N PRO A 95 10.69 8.16 7.45
CA PRO A 95 10.14 8.55 6.15
C PRO A 95 8.61 8.70 6.12
N PHE A 96 7.91 7.97 6.98
CA PHE A 96 6.44 8.02 7.09
C PHE A 96 5.91 9.09 8.06
N ARG A 97 6.76 9.99 8.56
CA ARG A 97 6.32 11.08 9.44
C ARG A 97 5.16 11.88 8.82
N GLY A 98 4.13 12.12 9.61
CA GLY A 98 2.94 12.86 9.19
C GLY A 98 2.05 12.10 8.20
N SER A 99 2.11 10.77 8.19
CA SER A 99 1.22 9.93 7.39
C SER A 99 0.17 9.24 8.24
N ARG A 100 -0.88 8.76 7.57
CA ARG A 100 -1.79 7.73 8.04
C ARG A 100 -1.56 6.47 7.25
N LEU A 101 -1.54 5.34 7.94
CA LEU A 101 -1.26 4.01 7.41
C LEU A 101 -2.48 3.12 7.64
N LEU A 102 -2.89 2.39 6.61
CA LEU A 102 -3.88 1.33 6.70
C LEU A 102 -3.17 -0.02 6.64
N LEU A 103 -3.41 -0.86 7.64
CA LEU A 103 -2.94 -2.22 7.71
C LEU A 103 -4.16 -3.14 7.76
N LEU A 104 -4.17 -4.21 6.97
CA LEU A 104 -5.31 -5.11 6.81
C LEU A 104 -5.04 -6.54 7.27
N ASP A 105 -3.80 -6.83 7.66
CA ASP A 105 -3.34 -8.15 8.07
C ASP A 105 -2.66 -8.13 9.46
N ASN A 106 -2.38 -9.31 10.01
CA ASN A 106 -1.67 -9.46 11.28
C ASN A 106 -0.20 -9.05 11.20
N PRO A 107 0.54 -9.40 10.13
CA PRO A 107 1.96 -9.05 10.01
C PRO A 107 2.23 -7.56 10.06
N GLY A 108 1.32 -6.75 9.52
CA GLY A 108 1.44 -5.31 9.57
C GLY A 108 1.92 -4.68 8.28
N ASN A 109 1.65 -5.31 7.15
CA ASN A 109 1.90 -4.73 5.84
C ASN A 109 1.07 -3.46 5.62
N ILE A 110 1.67 -2.46 4.98
CA ILE A 110 1.01 -1.20 4.66
C ILE A 110 0.22 -1.38 3.37
N HIS A 111 -1.10 -1.43 3.48
CA HIS A 111 -2.03 -1.55 2.35
C HIS A 111 -2.51 -0.20 1.80
N SER A 112 -2.36 0.87 2.57
CA SER A 112 -2.56 2.23 2.07
C SER A 112 -1.80 3.23 2.92
N ILE A 113 -1.38 4.32 2.28
CA ILE A 113 -0.69 5.44 2.93
C ILE A 113 -1.23 6.77 2.42
N SER A 114 -1.43 7.70 3.32
CA SER A 114 -1.81 9.07 3.01
C SER A 114 -1.00 10.06 3.85
N PHE A 115 -0.25 10.92 3.20
CA PHE A 115 0.43 12.01 3.88
C PHE A 115 -0.45 13.24 4.01
N LEU A 116 -0.28 13.99 5.09
CA LEU A 116 -1.02 15.22 5.34
C LEU A 116 -0.54 16.40 4.49
N PHE A 117 0.70 16.34 3.95
CA PHE A 117 1.37 17.48 3.33
C PHE A 117 1.90 17.23 1.93
N LYS A 118 1.89 15.98 1.45
CA LYS A 118 2.41 15.62 0.13
C LYS A 118 1.52 14.58 -0.51
N THR A 119 1.47 14.60 -1.84
CA THR A 119 0.70 13.63 -2.64
C THR A 119 1.43 12.31 -2.80
N LEU A 120 2.74 12.38 -3.12
CA LEU A 120 3.56 11.21 -3.38
C LEU A 120 3.95 10.48 -2.10
N THR A 121 4.00 9.17 -2.19
CA THR A 121 4.21 8.28 -1.05
C THR A 121 5.65 7.79 -0.93
N ASN A 122 6.44 7.83 -2.01
CA ASN A 122 7.72 7.17 -2.19
C ASN A 122 7.62 5.64 -2.02
N THR A 123 6.50 5.06 -2.47
CA THR A 123 6.24 3.63 -2.48
C THR A 123 5.77 3.19 -3.88
N TYR A 124 5.39 1.92 -4.04
CA TYR A 124 4.88 1.40 -5.31
C TYR A 124 3.62 2.13 -5.82
N PHE A 125 2.85 2.82 -4.97
CA PHE A 125 1.72 3.66 -5.41
C PHE A 125 2.16 4.77 -6.36
N ASP A 126 3.36 5.31 -6.17
CA ASP A 126 3.92 6.33 -7.07
C ASP A 126 4.29 5.70 -8.43
N VAL A 127 4.72 4.43 -8.45
CA VAL A 127 4.98 3.70 -9.69
C VAL A 127 3.70 3.50 -10.48
N PHE A 128 2.59 3.13 -9.83
CA PHE A 128 1.27 3.06 -10.46
C PHE A 128 0.88 4.38 -11.15
N ALA A 129 1.24 5.51 -10.55
CA ALA A 129 0.97 6.82 -11.12
C ALA A 129 1.83 7.17 -12.34
N THR A 130 2.75 6.31 -12.77
CA THR A 130 3.50 6.49 -14.03
C THR A 130 2.76 5.97 -15.26
N ILE A 131 1.63 5.26 -15.10
CA ILE A 131 0.92 4.61 -16.22
C ILE A 131 0.19 5.58 -17.16
N PRO A 132 -0.45 6.71 -16.72
CA PRO A 132 -1.30 7.49 -17.60
C PRO A 132 -0.67 7.93 -18.93
N PRO A 133 0.63 8.33 -18.98
CA PRO A 133 1.24 8.76 -20.25
C PRO A 133 1.46 7.66 -21.29
N ILE A 134 1.35 6.39 -20.91
CA ILE A 134 1.65 5.23 -21.78
C ILE A 134 0.44 4.36 -22.12
N ILE A 135 -0.74 4.84 -21.78
CA ILE A 135 -2.02 4.20 -22.11
C ILE A 135 -2.87 5.13 -22.99
N PRO A 136 -3.86 4.61 -23.72
CA PRO A 136 -4.82 5.46 -24.43
C PRO A 136 -5.69 6.26 -23.47
N ASN A 137 -6.34 7.32 -23.95
CA ASN A 137 -7.29 8.07 -23.15
C ASN A 137 -8.47 7.19 -22.72
N GLY A 138 -8.82 7.28 -21.44
CA GLY A 138 -9.98 6.59 -20.89
C GLY A 138 -9.80 6.21 -19.42
N PRO A 139 -10.75 5.43 -18.88
CA PRO A 139 -10.79 5.08 -17.47
C PRO A 139 -9.68 4.11 -17.07
N ILE A 140 -9.23 4.26 -15.83
CA ILE A 140 -8.27 3.38 -15.16
C ILE A 140 -9.01 2.60 -14.07
N ALA A 141 -8.92 1.27 -14.09
CA ALA A 141 -9.37 0.42 -13.00
C ALA A 141 -8.28 0.31 -11.92
N VAL A 142 -8.68 0.37 -10.65
CA VAL A 142 -7.84 0.05 -9.49
C VAL A 142 -8.47 -1.13 -8.78
N LEU A 143 -7.88 -2.30 -8.93
CA LEU A 143 -8.31 -3.56 -8.33
C LEU A 143 -7.55 -3.77 -7.03
N GLY A 144 -8.26 -3.70 -5.88
CA GLY A 144 -7.69 -3.53 -4.55
C GLY A 144 -7.54 -2.05 -4.24
N PHE A 145 -8.67 -1.39 -3.96
CA PHE A 145 -8.70 0.07 -3.79
C PHE A 145 -8.08 0.52 -2.47
N GLY A 146 -8.24 -0.29 -1.40
CA GLY A 146 -7.81 0.05 -0.06
C GLY A 146 -8.39 1.39 0.40
N ALA A 147 -7.55 2.25 0.96
CA ALA A 147 -7.95 3.62 1.33
C ALA A 147 -7.74 4.66 0.20
N GLY A 148 -7.52 4.22 -1.04
CA GLY A 148 -7.46 5.07 -2.21
C GLY A 148 -6.13 5.80 -2.42
N SER A 149 -4.99 5.23 -1.99
CA SER A 149 -3.66 5.84 -2.17
C SER A 149 -3.36 6.13 -3.64
N THR A 150 -3.47 5.12 -4.50
CA THR A 150 -3.28 5.25 -5.96
C THR A 150 -4.23 6.24 -6.58
N ALA A 151 -5.54 6.16 -6.25
CA ALA A 151 -6.55 7.05 -6.81
C ALA A 151 -6.28 8.51 -6.45
N ARG A 152 -5.86 8.78 -5.22
CA ARG A 152 -5.48 10.13 -4.76
C ARG A 152 -4.34 10.71 -5.58
N ILE A 153 -3.29 9.92 -5.84
CA ILE A 153 -2.15 10.37 -6.63
C ILE A 153 -2.56 10.63 -8.07
N LEU A 154 -3.29 9.70 -8.71
CA LEU A 154 -3.78 9.83 -10.07
C LEU A 154 -4.65 11.08 -10.27
N LEU A 155 -5.66 11.26 -9.42
CA LEU A 155 -6.61 12.38 -9.51
C LEU A 155 -5.95 13.74 -9.27
N ASN A 156 -4.89 13.77 -8.46
CA ASN A 156 -4.13 14.99 -8.16
C ASN A 156 -3.17 15.36 -9.31
N LEU A 157 -2.49 14.38 -9.90
CA LEU A 157 -1.47 14.65 -10.91
C LEU A 157 -2.03 14.73 -12.34
N TYR A 158 -3.19 14.11 -12.60
CA TYR A 158 -3.76 14.00 -13.95
C TYR A 158 -5.23 14.46 -13.95
N PRO A 159 -5.50 15.71 -14.35
CA PRO A 159 -6.85 16.30 -14.27
C PRO A 159 -7.92 15.54 -15.05
N ASP A 160 -7.54 14.91 -16.18
CA ASP A 160 -8.47 14.23 -17.09
C ASP A 160 -8.65 12.74 -16.79
N THR A 161 -7.94 12.21 -15.77
CA THR A 161 -8.01 10.80 -15.43
C THR A 161 -9.31 10.46 -14.72
N VAL A 162 -9.98 9.41 -15.19
CA VAL A 162 -11.14 8.79 -14.54
C VAL A 162 -10.70 7.49 -13.89
N VAL A 163 -11.04 7.32 -12.63
CA VAL A 163 -10.64 6.16 -11.82
C VAL A 163 -11.88 5.39 -11.37
N HIS A 164 -11.88 4.09 -11.61
CA HIS A 164 -12.85 3.14 -11.08
C HIS A 164 -12.12 2.20 -10.12
N GLY A 165 -12.47 2.23 -8.83
CA GLY A 165 -11.82 1.45 -7.78
C GLY A 165 -12.73 0.38 -7.22
N TRP A 166 -12.20 -0.84 -6.99
CA TRP A 166 -12.91 -1.95 -6.35
C TRP A 166 -12.21 -2.34 -5.05
N GLU A 167 -13.01 -2.45 -4.00
CA GLU A 167 -12.58 -2.94 -2.69
C GLU A 167 -13.56 -4.01 -2.21
N LEU A 168 -13.01 -5.13 -1.73
CA LEU A 168 -13.84 -6.26 -1.30
C LEU A 168 -14.56 -5.97 0.03
N ASP A 169 -13.86 -5.29 0.94
CA ASP A 169 -14.33 -5.08 2.31
C ASP A 169 -14.99 -3.69 2.46
N PRO A 170 -16.32 -3.63 2.70
CA PRO A 170 -17.00 -2.37 2.92
C PRO A 170 -16.44 -1.59 4.11
N SER A 171 -15.94 -2.28 5.14
CA SER A 171 -15.36 -1.62 6.32
C SER A 171 -14.06 -0.88 5.99
N VAL A 172 -13.31 -1.33 4.97
CA VAL A 172 -12.14 -0.61 4.45
C VAL A 172 -12.56 0.73 3.82
N ILE A 173 -13.65 0.75 3.05
CA ILE A 173 -14.17 1.98 2.45
C ILE A 173 -14.70 2.95 3.52
N GLU A 174 -15.37 2.46 4.57
CA GLU A 174 -15.81 3.28 5.71
C GLU A 174 -14.62 3.94 6.40
N VAL A 175 -13.60 3.16 6.72
CA VAL A 175 -12.34 3.63 7.32
C VAL A 175 -11.63 4.63 6.38
N ALA A 176 -11.64 4.39 5.08
CA ALA A 176 -11.05 5.30 4.09
C ALA A 176 -11.75 6.67 4.08
N ARG A 177 -13.09 6.67 4.20
CA ARG A 177 -13.90 7.90 4.28
C ARG A 177 -13.65 8.66 5.57
N GLU A 178 -13.52 7.98 6.70
CA GLU A 178 -13.34 8.59 8.01
C GLU A 178 -11.90 9.09 8.23
N TYR A 179 -10.90 8.26 7.93
CA TYR A 179 -9.51 8.54 8.30
C TYR A 179 -8.62 8.99 7.14
N PHE A 180 -8.97 8.67 5.88
CA PHE A 180 -8.11 8.95 4.73
C PHE A 180 -8.70 10.02 3.77
N ASN A 181 -9.65 10.82 4.23
CA ASN A 181 -10.30 11.87 3.45
C ASN A 181 -10.97 11.38 2.15
N LEU A 182 -11.32 10.09 2.03
CA LEU A 182 -11.94 9.58 0.81
C LEU A 182 -13.25 10.30 0.50
N SER A 183 -14.10 10.59 1.51
CA SER A 183 -15.34 11.36 1.33
C SER A 183 -15.13 12.74 0.69
N LYS A 184 -13.99 13.39 0.99
CA LYS A 184 -13.63 14.67 0.35
C LYS A 184 -13.25 14.44 -1.11
N ILE A 185 -12.42 13.45 -1.39
CA ILE A 185 -11.96 13.12 -2.74
C ILE A 185 -13.14 12.73 -3.63
N GLU A 186 -14.09 11.93 -3.14
CA GLU A 186 -15.32 11.55 -3.84
C GLU A 186 -16.17 12.79 -4.18
N ARG A 187 -16.34 13.73 -3.24
CA ARG A 187 -17.10 14.97 -3.48
C ARG A 187 -16.44 15.88 -4.50
N GLU A 188 -15.12 16.00 -4.47
CA GLU A 188 -14.36 16.87 -5.38
C GLU A 188 -14.20 16.27 -6.78
N ASN A 189 -14.37 14.96 -6.91
CA ASN A 189 -14.14 14.21 -8.15
C ASN A 189 -15.35 13.36 -8.57
N LYS A 190 -16.58 13.85 -8.39
CA LYS A 190 -17.82 13.11 -8.65
C LYS A 190 -17.94 12.49 -10.05
N GLN A 191 -17.27 13.08 -11.05
CA GLN A 191 -17.29 12.60 -12.43
C GLN A 191 -16.02 11.82 -12.80
N ARG A 192 -15.06 11.71 -11.87
CA ARG A 192 -13.75 11.11 -12.12
C ARG A 192 -13.37 9.99 -11.15
N LEU A 193 -14.09 9.83 -10.04
CA LEU A 193 -13.85 8.76 -9.07
C LEU A 193 -15.14 7.99 -8.80
N PHE A 194 -15.07 6.69 -9.08
CA PHE A 194 -16.15 5.73 -8.83
C PHE A 194 -15.60 4.61 -7.96
N VAL A 195 -16.18 4.39 -6.79
CA VAL A 195 -15.73 3.37 -5.83
C VAL A 195 -16.83 2.33 -5.67
N TYR A 196 -16.46 1.07 -5.87
CA TYR A 196 -17.35 -0.10 -5.82
C TYR A 196 -16.90 -1.05 -4.71
N VAL A 197 -17.87 -1.55 -3.94
CA VAL A 197 -17.63 -2.62 -2.97
C VAL A 197 -17.96 -3.96 -3.63
N GLY A 198 -16.97 -4.86 -3.71
CA GLY A 198 -17.13 -6.18 -4.31
C GLY A 198 -15.84 -6.78 -4.83
N ASN A 199 -15.97 -7.99 -5.40
CA ASN A 199 -14.84 -8.72 -5.97
C ASN A 199 -14.26 -7.97 -7.19
N ALA A 200 -13.04 -7.49 -7.07
CA ALA A 200 -12.34 -6.75 -8.11
C ALA A 200 -12.13 -7.53 -9.41
N LEU A 201 -12.04 -8.87 -9.34
CA LEU A 201 -11.90 -9.72 -10.54
C LEU A 201 -13.20 -9.81 -11.37
N THR A 202 -14.31 -9.24 -10.90
CA THR A 202 -15.54 -9.09 -11.67
C THR A 202 -15.67 -7.70 -12.33
N ALA A 203 -14.66 -6.85 -12.16
CA ALA A 203 -14.66 -5.51 -12.73
C ALA A 203 -14.85 -5.55 -14.26
N SER A 204 -15.80 -4.77 -14.73
CA SER A 204 -16.08 -4.61 -16.16
C SER A 204 -16.60 -3.19 -16.42
N LEU A 205 -16.34 -2.70 -17.61
CA LEU A 205 -16.82 -1.40 -18.08
C LEU A 205 -17.08 -1.50 -19.59
N GLU A 206 -18.19 -0.95 -20.04
CA GLU A 206 -18.46 -0.83 -21.47
C GLU A 206 -17.37 -0.02 -22.16
N GLY A 207 -16.84 -0.55 -23.27
CA GLY A 207 -15.70 0.04 -23.97
C GLY A 207 -14.34 -0.25 -23.34
N GLY A 208 -14.26 -0.94 -22.20
CA GLY A 208 -13.03 -1.38 -21.54
C GLY A 208 -12.25 -0.29 -20.82
N PHE A 209 -11.19 -0.71 -20.15
CA PHE A 209 -10.27 0.16 -19.40
C PHE A 209 -9.03 0.51 -20.24
N SER A 210 -8.54 1.73 -20.09
CA SER A 210 -7.27 2.15 -20.68
C SER A 210 -6.08 1.61 -19.89
N GLY A 211 -6.22 1.53 -18.58
CA GLY A 211 -5.25 0.92 -17.67
C GLY A 211 -5.96 0.10 -16.59
N ILE A 212 -5.31 -0.96 -16.15
CA ILE A 212 -5.74 -1.75 -14.98
C ILE A 212 -4.57 -1.81 -14.01
N LEU A 213 -4.77 -1.31 -12.80
CA LEU A 213 -3.82 -1.38 -11.70
C LEU A 213 -4.29 -2.47 -10.74
N VAL A 214 -3.45 -3.44 -10.47
CA VAL A 214 -3.79 -4.62 -9.64
C VAL A 214 -2.96 -4.61 -8.37
N ASP A 215 -3.64 -4.59 -7.23
CA ASP A 215 -3.06 -4.59 -5.88
C ASP A 215 -3.89 -5.49 -4.96
N LEU A 216 -3.95 -6.79 -5.29
CA LEU A 216 -4.84 -7.76 -4.68
C LEU A 216 -4.07 -8.71 -3.76
N PHE A 217 -4.20 -8.43 -2.46
CA PHE A 217 -3.59 -9.21 -1.39
C PHE A 217 -4.65 -9.72 -0.42
N SER A 218 -4.37 -10.87 0.17
CA SER A 218 -5.13 -11.45 1.27
C SER A 218 -4.16 -12.09 2.25
N GLU A 219 -4.33 -11.84 3.54
CA GLU A 219 -3.52 -12.42 4.62
C GLU A 219 -1.99 -12.20 4.43
N GLY A 220 -1.62 -11.08 3.80
CA GLY A 220 -0.21 -10.72 3.55
C GLY A 220 0.39 -11.31 2.27
N SER A 221 -0.35 -12.09 1.48
CA SER A 221 0.09 -12.71 0.22
C SER A 221 -0.78 -12.27 -0.96
N LEU A 222 -0.27 -12.42 -2.18
CA LEU A 222 -1.08 -12.26 -3.40
C LEU A 222 -2.21 -13.30 -3.42
N ILE A 223 -3.40 -12.89 -3.86
CA ILE A 223 -4.52 -13.83 -3.99
C ILE A 223 -4.19 -14.92 -5.01
N PRO A 224 -4.61 -16.20 -4.76
CA PRO A 224 -4.25 -17.34 -5.61
C PRO A 224 -4.67 -17.21 -7.07
N GLU A 225 -5.76 -16.50 -7.34
CA GLU A 225 -6.26 -16.28 -8.69
C GLU A 225 -5.26 -15.55 -9.60
N LEU A 226 -4.31 -14.81 -9.04
CA LEU A 226 -3.27 -14.14 -9.83
C LEU A 226 -2.17 -15.11 -10.34
N GLN A 227 -2.09 -16.32 -9.82
CA GLN A 227 -1.22 -17.39 -10.34
C GLN A 227 -1.86 -18.16 -11.51
N GLU A 228 -3.09 -17.79 -11.90
CA GLU A 228 -3.84 -18.43 -12.99
C GLU A 228 -3.80 -17.61 -14.27
N ALA A 229 -3.36 -18.19 -15.38
CA ALA A 229 -3.36 -17.53 -16.70
C ALA A 229 -4.77 -17.08 -17.15
N ALA A 230 -5.81 -17.82 -16.76
CA ALA A 230 -7.20 -17.50 -17.08
C ALA A 230 -7.63 -16.13 -16.49
N THR A 231 -7.15 -15.77 -15.31
CA THR A 231 -7.39 -14.45 -14.69
C THR A 231 -6.78 -13.33 -15.55
N TRP A 232 -5.56 -13.50 -16.03
CA TRP A 232 -4.89 -12.51 -16.88
C TRP A 232 -5.54 -12.40 -18.26
N GLU A 233 -5.99 -13.51 -18.83
CA GLU A 233 -6.79 -13.50 -20.07
C GLU A 233 -8.09 -12.69 -19.93
N LYS A 234 -8.79 -12.85 -18.81
CA LYS A 234 -9.99 -12.07 -18.48
C LYS A 234 -9.67 -10.59 -18.35
N LEU A 235 -8.64 -10.24 -17.60
CA LEU A 235 -8.21 -8.84 -17.42
C LEU A 235 -7.74 -8.24 -18.76
N ARG A 236 -7.01 -8.99 -19.59
CA ARG A 236 -6.60 -8.55 -20.94
C ARG A 236 -7.80 -8.22 -21.82
N LYS A 237 -8.87 -9.03 -21.77
CA LYS A 237 -10.12 -8.79 -22.52
C LYS A 237 -10.87 -7.54 -22.04
N SER A 238 -10.65 -7.11 -20.79
CA SER A 238 -11.25 -5.88 -20.24
C SER A 238 -10.49 -4.62 -20.61
N LEU A 239 -9.33 -4.73 -21.30
CA LEU A 239 -8.57 -3.59 -21.77
C LEU A 239 -9.10 -3.06 -23.11
N LYS A 240 -9.01 -1.76 -23.30
CA LYS A 240 -9.05 -1.11 -24.62
C LYS A 240 -7.83 -1.51 -25.44
N LYS A 241 -7.93 -1.36 -26.77
CA LYS A 241 -6.78 -1.52 -27.66
C LYS A 241 -5.66 -0.56 -27.22
N GLY A 242 -4.46 -1.09 -27.00
CA GLY A 242 -3.30 -0.33 -26.51
C GLY A 242 -3.31 -0.09 -24.98
N GLY A 243 -4.33 -0.58 -24.28
CA GLY A 243 -4.36 -0.55 -22.80
C GLY A 243 -3.32 -1.46 -22.17
N ARG A 244 -3.00 -1.21 -20.89
CA ARG A 244 -1.96 -1.92 -20.15
C ARG A 244 -2.42 -2.32 -18.76
N ILE A 245 -1.80 -3.38 -18.24
CA ILE A 245 -1.92 -3.77 -16.83
C ILE A 245 -0.62 -3.43 -16.14
N MET A 246 -0.70 -2.85 -14.95
CA MET A 246 0.41 -2.74 -14.01
C MET A 246 -0.04 -3.38 -12.69
N VAL A 247 0.79 -4.25 -12.14
CA VAL A 247 0.41 -5.04 -10.96
C VAL A 247 1.52 -5.00 -9.92
N ASN A 248 1.16 -4.85 -8.66
CA ASN A 248 2.03 -5.15 -7.53
C ASN A 248 2.12 -6.67 -7.39
N VAL A 249 3.26 -7.24 -7.71
CA VAL A 249 3.51 -8.68 -7.65
C VAL A 249 4.20 -9.10 -6.34
N GLY A 250 4.30 -8.18 -5.37
CA GLY A 250 4.92 -8.47 -4.09
C GLY A 250 6.43 -8.69 -4.19
N GLY A 251 6.90 -9.77 -3.63
CA GLY A 251 8.31 -10.15 -3.51
C GLY A 251 8.60 -10.67 -2.11
N SER A 252 9.83 -10.57 -1.64
CA SER A 252 10.22 -11.02 -0.31
C SER A 252 9.62 -10.22 0.86
N CYS A 253 8.98 -9.07 0.57
CA CYS A 253 8.18 -8.33 1.54
C CYS A 253 6.83 -9.01 1.87
N VAL A 254 6.40 -9.98 1.06
CA VAL A 254 5.19 -10.78 1.27
C VAL A 254 5.50 -11.92 2.23
N GLU A 255 4.65 -12.11 3.24
CA GLU A 255 4.83 -13.21 4.17
C GLU A 255 4.69 -14.58 3.50
N ALA A 256 5.56 -15.49 3.93
CA ALA A 256 5.50 -16.85 3.49
C ALA A 256 4.28 -17.56 4.11
N GLU A 257 3.51 -18.25 3.30
CA GLU A 257 2.47 -19.16 3.79
C GLU A 257 3.11 -20.35 4.54
N ASP A 258 4.28 -20.76 4.05
CA ASP A 258 5.15 -21.75 4.68
C ASP A 258 6.62 -21.51 4.30
N LYS A 259 7.55 -22.35 4.80
CA LYS A 259 8.99 -22.22 4.54
C LYS A 259 9.40 -22.50 3.09
N VAL A 260 8.53 -23.11 2.30
CA VAL A 260 8.81 -23.53 0.92
C VAL A 260 8.18 -22.55 -0.07
N ARG A 261 7.01 -22.00 0.25
CA ARG A 261 6.27 -21.07 -0.59
C ARG A 261 6.30 -19.66 -0.01
N ASP A 262 7.43 -19.00 -0.20
CA ASP A 262 7.61 -17.61 0.19
C ASP A 262 7.06 -16.62 -0.86
N GLY A 263 7.08 -15.34 -0.53
CA GLY A 263 6.58 -14.30 -1.42
C GLY A 263 7.30 -14.22 -2.77
N ASN A 264 8.55 -14.69 -2.88
CA ASN A 264 9.26 -14.74 -4.17
C ASN A 264 8.72 -15.87 -5.04
N VAL A 265 8.38 -17.01 -4.45
CA VAL A 265 7.76 -18.14 -5.18
C VAL A 265 6.39 -17.69 -5.74
N VAL A 266 5.56 -17.08 -4.91
CA VAL A 266 4.24 -16.56 -5.33
C VAL A 266 4.38 -15.49 -6.42
N MET A 267 5.35 -14.59 -6.29
CA MET A 267 5.66 -13.60 -7.32
C MET A 267 6.05 -14.25 -8.65
N GLU A 268 6.94 -15.24 -8.63
CA GLU A 268 7.40 -15.94 -9.85
C GLU A 268 6.26 -16.76 -10.50
N GLU A 269 5.41 -17.39 -9.72
CA GLU A 269 4.21 -18.08 -10.23
C GLU A 269 3.26 -17.10 -10.93
N THR A 270 3.03 -15.93 -10.32
CA THR A 270 2.22 -14.84 -10.88
C THR A 270 2.83 -14.33 -12.20
N LEU A 271 4.13 -14.06 -12.22
CA LEU A 271 4.83 -13.60 -13.42
C LEU A 271 4.82 -14.64 -14.55
N LYS A 272 4.94 -15.94 -14.23
CA LYS A 272 4.80 -17.03 -15.22
C LYS A 272 3.39 -17.08 -15.80
N ALA A 273 2.36 -16.96 -14.96
CA ALA A 273 0.96 -16.90 -15.43
C ALA A 273 0.72 -15.67 -16.34
N MET A 274 1.27 -14.51 -16.00
CA MET A 274 1.22 -13.33 -16.85
C MET A 274 1.95 -13.54 -18.18
N ARG A 275 3.15 -14.17 -18.16
CA ARG A 275 3.93 -14.43 -19.37
C ARG A 275 3.20 -15.34 -20.37
N MET A 276 2.44 -16.32 -19.88
CA MET A 276 1.59 -17.17 -20.74
C MET A 276 0.61 -16.35 -21.59
N VAL A 277 0.18 -15.18 -21.08
CA VAL A 277 -0.85 -14.34 -21.72
C VAL A 277 -0.25 -13.18 -22.52
N PHE A 278 0.82 -12.59 -22.01
CA PHE A 278 1.43 -11.37 -22.57
C PHE A 278 2.77 -11.62 -23.32
N GLY A 279 3.33 -12.83 -23.22
CA GLY A 279 4.58 -13.22 -23.87
C GLY A 279 5.75 -12.33 -23.46
N GLU A 280 6.52 -11.89 -24.43
CA GLU A 280 7.69 -11.01 -24.24
C GLU A 280 7.33 -9.56 -23.89
N LYS A 281 6.03 -9.21 -23.90
CA LYS A 281 5.52 -7.88 -23.53
C LYS A 281 5.25 -7.77 -22.04
N LEU A 282 6.16 -8.30 -21.24
CA LEU A 282 6.09 -8.28 -19.76
C LEU A 282 7.41 -7.73 -19.21
N PHE A 283 7.31 -6.72 -18.37
CA PHE A 283 8.42 -6.02 -17.74
C PHE A 283 8.25 -6.00 -16.24
N VAL A 284 9.34 -6.07 -15.51
CA VAL A 284 9.35 -6.05 -14.04
C VAL A 284 10.22 -4.89 -13.54
N LEU A 285 9.73 -4.22 -12.50
CA LEU A 285 10.43 -3.21 -11.73
C LEU A 285 10.53 -3.69 -10.29
N ARG A 286 11.75 -3.69 -9.73
CA ARG A 286 12.00 -3.98 -8.31
C ARG A 286 12.40 -2.69 -7.61
N LEU A 287 11.72 -2.33 -6.54
CA LEU A 287 11.96 -1.08 -5.83
C LEU A 287 13.17 -1.14 -4.91
N GLY A 288 13.51 -2.29 -4.35
CA GLY A 288 14.61 -2.45 -3.42
C GLY A 288 15.87 -3.05 -4.01
N ASN A 289 17.02 -2.72 -3.41
CA ASN A 289 18.31 -3.29 -3.77
C ASN A 289 18.60 -4.65 -3.10
N ARG A 290 17.72 -5.12 -2.19
CA ARG A 290 17.94 -6.31 -1.35
C ARG A 290 16.86 -7.38 -1.46
N GLY A 291 15.88 -7.24 -2.36
CA GLY A 291 14.81 -8.22 -2.50
C GLY A 291 13.69 -8.16 -1.46
N ASP A 292 13.75 -7.20 -0.53
CA ASP A 292 12.76 -7.05 0.55
C ASP A 292 11.63 -6.08 0.24
N ASP A 293 11.66 -5.46 -0.94
CA ASP A 293 10.69 -4.44 -1.36
C ASP A 293 9.74 -4.96 -2.44
N SER A 294 8.60 -4.28 -2.57
CA SER A 294 7.61 -4.59 -3.59
C SER A 294 8.21 -4.57 -5.00
N SER A 295 7.77 -5.52 -5.80
CA SER A 295 8.04 -5.58 -7.23
C SER A 295 6.75 -5.32 -8.00
N LEU A 296 6.89 -4.67 -9.17
CA LEU A 296 5.76 -4.42 -10.05
C LEU A 296 6.00 -5.06 -11.40
N ALA A 297 4.91 -5.49 -12.05
CA ALA A 297 4.94 -5.93 -13.44
C ALA A 297 4.11 -4.99 -14.32
N LEU A 298 4.55 -4.79 -15.56
CA LEU A 298 3.91 -3.96 -16.59
C LEU A 298 3.77 -4.76 -17.87
N THR A 299 2.58 -4.70 -18.48
CA THR A 299 2.28 -5.39 -19.75
C THR A 299 2.27 -4.44 -20.94
N GLY A 300 2.40 -5.00 -22.15
CA GLY A 300 2.34 -4.26 -23.42
C GLY A 300 3.72 -3.90 -23.97
N ASP A 301 3.78 -3.27 -25.15
CA ASP A 301 5.04 -2.86 -25.75
C ASP A 301 5.76 -1.84 -24.86
N PHE A 302 7.09 -2.00 -24.70
CA PHE A 302 7.83 -1.09 -23.83
C PHE A 302 7.84 0.31 -24.45
N PRO A 303 7.46 1.34 -23.69
CA PRO A 303 7.44 2.70 -24.19
C PRO A 303 8.86 3.21 -24.44
N GLU A 304 9.00 4.16 -25.37
CA GLU A 304 10.24 4.90 -25.50
C GLU A 304 10.49 5.73 -24.23
N ILE A 305 11.66 5.53 -23.59
CA ILE A 305 11.97 5.98 -22.24
C ILE A 305 11.87 7.51 -22.09
N GLU A 306 12.47 8.24 -23.02
CA GLU A 306 12.52 9.71 -22.93
C GLU A 306 11.14 10.33 -23.20
N THR A 307 10.38 9.77 -24.13
CA THR A 307 8.98 10.18 -24.36
C THR A 307 8.12 9.95 -23.11
N TRP A 308 8.30 8.81 -22.46
CA TRP A 308 7.57 8.52 -21.19
C TRP A 308 7.96 9.50 -20.10
N LYS A 309 9.28 9.67 -19.84
CA LYS A 309 9.79 10.62 -18.84
C LYS A 309 9.28 12.05 -19.06
N ASN A 310 9.30 12.52 -20.31
CA ASN A 310 8.92 13.88 -20.64
C ASN A 310 7.45 14.19 -20.36
N LYS A 311 6.58 13.18 -20.41
CA LYS A 311 5.15 13.30 -20.07
C LYS A 311 4.85 13.14 -18.58
N LEU A 312 5.85 12.75 -17.77
CA LEU A 312 5.67 12.56 -16.32
C LEU A 312 6.07 13.81 -15.54
N PRO A 313 5.38 14.06 -14.41
CA PRO A 313 5.91 14.94 -13.37
C PRO A 313 7.35 14.57 -13.01
N SER A 314 8.22 15.57 -12.77
CA SER A 314 9.65 15.34 -12.52
C SER A 314 9.92 14.33 -11.40
N SER A 315 9.11 14.35 -10.37
CA SER A 315 9.19 13.45 -9.21
C SER A 315 8.90 11.97 -9.50
N LEU A 316 8.27 11.65 -10.63
CA LEU A 316 7.98 10.27 -11.04
C LEU A 316 8.96 9.71 -12.08
N ARG A 317 9.80 10.54 -12.67
CA ARG A 317 10.71 10.16 -13.77
C ARG A 317 11.75 9.12 -13.38
N CYS A 318 12.15 9.09 -12.10
CA CYS A 318 13.12 8.14 -11.57
C CYS A 318 12.68 6.67 -11.73
N TYR A 319 11.38 6.40 -11.75
CA TYR A 319 10.87 5.04 -11.85
C TYR A 319 10.98 4.46 -13.26
N VAL A 320 10.98 5.30 -14.32
CA VAL A 320 10.93 4.83 -15.71
C VAL A 320 12.14 3.98 -16.10
N GLY A 321 13.32 4.34 -15.62
CA GLY A 321 14.57 3.63 -15.94
C GLY A 321 14.77 2.31 -15.16
N LEU A 322 13.86 1.98 -14.24
CA LEU A 322 14.00 0.78 -13.39
C LEU A 322 13.37 -0.48 -14.01
N TRP A 323 12.54 -0.33 -15.03
CA TRP A 323 11.86 -1.44 -15.70
C TRP A 323 12.84 -2.29 -16.51
N LYS A 324 12.71 -3.60 -16.40
CA LYS A 324 13.49 -4.60 -17.15
C LYS A 324 12.57 -5.64 -17.76
N PRO A 325 12.88 -6.18 -18.95
CA PRO A 325 12.14 -7.33 -19.49
C PRO A 325 12.14 -8.49 -18.46
N TYR A 326 11.00 -9.17 -18.35
CA TYR A 326 10.93 -10.39 -17.57
C TYR A 326 11.47 -11.56 -18.39
N SER A 327 12.55 -12.15 -17.90
CA SER A 327 13.28 -13.25 -18.56
C SER A 327 13.17 -14.57 -17.77
N GLY A 328 11.99 -14.84 -17.16
CA GLY A 328 11.73 -16.03 -16.36
C GLY A 328 11.75 -17.35 -17.10
#